data_434238f6608053132a6e45e9d4f81929
#
_entry.id   434238f6608053132a6e45e9d4f81929
#
_cell.length_a   1.000
_cell.length_b   1.000
_cell.length_c   1.000
_cell.angle_alpha   90.00
_cell.angle_beta   90.00
_cell.angle_gamma   90.00
#
_symmetry.space_group_name_H-M   'P 1'
#
loop_
_entity.id
_entity.type
_entity.pdbx_description
1 polymer ?
#
loop_
_entity_poly.entity_id
_entity_poly.type
_entity_poly.pdbx_seq_one_letter_code
_entity_poly.pdbx_strand_id
1 'polypeptide(L)'
;MLSFVSFDHEPDQYLCAAVLRPGNVGAATGTVGVLRRLIQLLRRSFPKAQIRVRLDGGFASPALFDFLDAEPRVEYVVAMASNAVLDRHCEEAMEIARLCSGLTDETEHVYGETRYAAKSWKRERCVIFKAEVVKADGKEPRDNPRFVVTNMKQGAQWLYEEVYCQRGDVENRIKELKALDVDRTSCTSFWANQLRVLMAAAAYVLLQEIRLNAALTSLARAQVWTLRDRLLKLGGRVASSVRRIVVHLPQSFPWRSDFQRIAAALGATAG
;
A
#
# COMPACT_ATOMS: atom_id res chain seq x y z
N MET A 1 9.31 -6.42 -1.74
CA MET A 1 8.85 -5.14 -1.21
C MET A 1 8.18 -4.36 -2.33
N LEU A 2 6.96 -3.94 -2.11
CA LEU A 2 6.20 -3.09 -3.02
C LEU A 2 6.03 -1.73 -2.34
N SER A 3 6.20 -0.65 -3.09
CA SER A 3 6.02 0.72 -2.59
C SER A 3 5.07 1.47 -3.50
N PHE A 4 4.13 2.17 -2.89
CA PHE A 4 3.14 2.98 -3.59
C PHE A 4 3.24 4.42 -3.11
N VAL A 5 2.88 5.37 -3.97
CA VAL A 5 2.69 6.78 -3.64
C VAL A 5 1.24 7.16 -3.91
N SER A 6 0.69 8.00 -3.07
CA SER A 6 -0.59 8.70 -3.28
C SER A 6 -0.38 10.19 -3.06
N PHE A 7 -1.19 11.00 -3.71
CA PHE A 7 -1.22 12.45 -3.56
C PHE A 7 -2.48 12.85 -2.80
N ASP A 8 -2.38 13.90 -1.96
CA ASP A 8 -3.40 14.23 -0.96
C ASP A 8 -4.83 14.42 -1.49
N HIS A 9 -5.04 14.70 -2.74
CA HIS A 9 -6.38 14.94 -3.31
C HIS A 9 -6.78 13.91 -4.35
N GLU A 10 -6.01 12.82 -4.47
CA GLU A 10 -6.27 11.77 -5.44
C GLU A 10 -6.63 10.45 -4.75
N PRO A 11 -7.66 9.74 -5.22
CA PRO A 11 -8.01 8.43 -4.67
C PRO A 11 -7.07 7.32 -5.14
N ASP A 12 -6.21 7.60 -6.11
CA ASP A 12 -5.34 6.60 -6.72
C ASP A 12 -4.00 6.46 -6.00
N GLN A 13 -3.45 5.26 -6.08
CA GLN A 13 -2.16 4.90 -5.52
C GLN A 13 -1.28 4.34 -6.63
N TYR A 14 -0.12 4.93 -6.84
CA TYR A 14 0.79 4.63 -7.93
C TYR A 14 1.94 3.74 -7.47
N LEU A 15 2.19 2.65 -8.18
CA LEU A 15 3.30 1.76 -7.88
C LEU A 15 4.64 2.43 -8.24
N CYS A 16 5.51 2.59 -7.23
CA CYS A 16 6.81 3.25 -7.41
C CYS A 16 8.00 2.30 -7.37
N ALA A 17 7.88 1.17 -6.68
CA ALA A 17 8.94 0.18 -6.60
C ALA A 17 8.40 -1.23 -6.40
N ALA A 18 9.02 -2.18 -7.10
CA ALA A 18 8.78 -3.60 -6.96
C ALA A 18 10.14 -4.33 -6.83
N VAL A 19 10.52 -4.64 -5.60
CA VAL A 19 11.84 -5.22 -5.27
C VAL A 19 11.64 -6.60 -4.67
N LEU A 20 12.17 -7.61 -5.35
CA LEU A 20 12.29 -8.95 -4.80
C LEU A 20 13.38 -8.95 -3.70
N ARG A 21 13.16 -9.71 -2.65
CA ARG A 21 14.14 -9.89 -1.58
C ARG A 21 14.34 -11.39 -1.33
N PRO A 22 15.53 -11.82 -0.91
CA PRO A 22 15.72 -13.19 -0.45
C PRO A 22 14.75 -13.55 0.67
N GLY A 23 14.23 -14.77 0.69
CA GLY A 23 13.24 -15.21 1.67
C GLY A 23 13.78 -15.29 3.12
N ASN A 24 15.09 -15.34 3.28
CA ASN A 24 15.79 -15.43 4.56
C ASN A 24 16.20 -14.07 5.16
N VAL A 25 15.77 -12.95 4.59
CA VAL A 25 16.06 -11.61 5.13
C VAL A 25 14.82 -10.96 5.73
N GLY A 26 15.00 -10.19 6.81
CA GLY A 26 13.92 -9.46 7.45
C GLY A 26 13.32 -8.37 6.54
N ALA A 27 12.06 -8.01 6.81
CA ALA A 27 11.33 -7.00 6.03
C ALA A 27 12.01 -5.63 5.99
N ALA A 28 12.74 -5.25 7.05
CA ALA A 28 13.46 -3.99 7.13
C ALA A 28 14.74 -3.94 6.26
N THR A 29 15.26 -5.11 5.82
CA THR A 29 16.50 -5.17 5.05
C THR A 29 16.38 -4.42 3.72
N GLY A 30 17.29 -3.48 3.46
CA GLY A 30 17.32 -2.67 2.24
C GLY A 30 16.26 -1.55 2.16
N THR A 31 15.32 -1.47 3.11
CA THR A 31 14.22 -0.50 3.08
C THR A 31 14.71 0.95 3.08
N VAL A 32 15.72 1.28 3.90
CA VAL A 32 16.32 2.63 3.94
C VAL A 32 16.87 3.04 2.56
N GLY A 33 17.55 2.11 1.86
CA GLY A 33 18.08 2.39 0.53
C GLY A 33 17.02 2.67 -0.52
N VAL A 34 15.89 1.94 -0.45
CA VAL A 34 14.74 2.15 -1.35
C VAL A 34 14.05 3.48 -1.02
N LEU A 35 13.74 3.73 0.25
CA LEU A 35 13.10 4.98 0.68
C LEU A 35 13.94 6.21 0.33
N ARG A 36 15.25 6.17 0.55
CA ARG A 36 16.16 7.26 0.17
C ARG A 36 16.04 7.62 -1.30
N ARG A 37 16.08 6.62 -2.18
CA ARG A 37 15.94 6.83 -3.63
C ARG A 37 14.56 7.39 -3.99
N LEU A 38 13.49 6.86 -3.41
CA LEU A 38 12.12 7.33 -3.65
C LEU A 38 11.95 8.78 -3.17
N ILE A 39 12.39 9.11 -1.95
CA ILE A 39 12.33 10.47 -1.41
C ILE A 39 13.12 11.43 -2.30
N GLN A 40 14.32 11.05 -2.74
CA GLN A 40 15.13 11.87 -3.64
C GLN A 40 14.43 12.11 -4.99
N LEU A 41 13.80 11.09 -5.58
CA LEU A 41 13.03 11.23 -6.82
C LEU A 41 11.82 12.14 -6.64
N LEU A 42 11.03 11.94 -5.58
CA LEU A 42 9.90 12.79 -5.27
C LEU A 42 10.31 14.25 -5.05
N ARG A 43 11.43 14.49 -4.37
CA ARG A 43 11.96 15.84 -4.13
C ARG A 43 12.38 16.57 -5.41
N ARG A 44 12.79 15.85 -6.46
CA ARG A 44 13.11 16.48 -7.77
C ARG A 44 11.86 17.09 -8.42
N SER A 45 10.74 16.39 -8.35
CA SER A 45 9.48 16.83 -8.97
C SER A 45 8.65 17.69 -8.01
N PHE A 46 8.73 17.43 -6.71
CA PHE A 46 7.94 18.06 -5.66
C PHE A 46 8.83 18.60 -4.53
N PRO A 47 9.66 19.63 -4.76
CA PRO A 47 10.70 20.06 -3.82
C PRO A 47 10.16 20.59 -2.49
N LYS A 48 8.91 21.05 -2.45
CA LYS A 48 8.25 21.63 -1.25
C LYS A 48 7.30 20.65 -0.56
N ALA A 49 7.03 19.49 -1.15
CA ALA A 49 6.04 18.54 -0.61
C ALA A 49 6.42 18.01 0.77
N GLN A 50 5.45 17.89 1.65
CA GLN A 50 5.52 17.06 2.84
C GLN A 50 5.37 15.60 2.42
N ILE A 51 6.30 14.74 2.80
CA ILE A 51 6.25 13.31 2.46
C ILE A 51 5.86 12.55 3.72
N ARG A 52 4.80 11.76 3.63
CA ARG A 52 4.35 10.89 4.71
C ARG A 52 4.67 9.44 4.39
N VAL A 53 5.41 8.78 5.27
CA VAL A 53 5.83 7.39 5.11
C VAL A 53 4.99 6.49 6.03
N ARG A 54 4.35 5.49 5.47
CA ARG A 54 3.49 4.52 6.17
C ARG A 54 4.04 3.10 5.98
N LEU A 55 4.33 2.41 7.08
CA LEU A 55 4.93 1.07 7.04
C LEU A 55 4.29 0.15 8.09
N ASP A 56 4.34 -1.15 7.81
CA ASP A 56 3.93 -2.16 8.78
C ASP A 56 5.05 -2.49 9.79
N GLY A 57 4.70 -3.30 10.81
CA GLY A 57 5.61 -3.65 11.90
C GLY A 57 6.84 -4.45 11.47
N GLY A 58 6.78 -5.13 10.34
CA GLY A 58 7.93 -5.85 9.80
C GLY A 58 9.07 -4.93 9.36
N PHE A 59 8.81 -3.63 9.16
CA PHE A 59 9.81 -2.65 8.78
C PHE A 59 10.41 -1.89 9.98
N ALA A 60 9.82 -2.00 11.17
CA ALA A 60 10.28 -1.31 12.36
C ALA A 60 11.73 -1.70 12.70
N SER A 61 12.66 -0.74 12.56
CA SER A 61 14.06 -0.94 12.88
C SER A 61 14.72 0.38 13.28
N PRO A 62 15.75 0.35 14.15
CA PRO A 62 16.46 1.55 14.58
C PRO A 62 17.02 2.38 13.40
N ALA A 63 17.61 1.70 12.42
CA ALA A 63 18.18 2.34 11.24
C ALA A 63 17.12 3.06 10.37
N LEU A 64 15.91 2.47 10.27
CA LEU A 64 14.80 3.12 9.57
C LEU A 64 14.34 4.38 10.29
N PHE A 65 14.13 4.30 11.60
CA PHE A 65 13.68 5.44 12.38
C PHE A 65 14.71 6.57 12.39
N ASP A 66 16.01 6.25 12.58
CA ASP A 66 17.08 7.25 12.52
C ASP A 66 17.14 7.94 11.14
N PHE A 67 16.92 7.19 10.07
CA PHE A 67 16.86 7.73 8.71
C PHE A 67 15.66 8.65 8.53
N LEU A 68 14.45 8.21 8.91
CA LEU A 68 13.23 9.00 8.75
C LEU A 68 13.23 10.28 9.59
N ASP A 69 13.79 10.22 10.81
CA ASP A 69 13.95 11.38 11.69
C ASP A 69 14.96 12.42 11.14
N ALA A 70 15.94 11.97 10.35
CA ALA A 70 16.95 12.85 9.75
C ALA A 70 16.48 13.52 8.44
N GLU A 71 15.45 12.97 7.79
CA GLU A 71 14.97 13.49 6.52
C GLU A 71 14.07 14.72 6.72
N PRO A 72 14.38 15.88 6.12
CA PRO A 72 13.59 17.08 6.28
C PRO A 72 12.21 16.93 5.64
N ARG A 73 11.16 17.43 6.30
CA ARG A 73 9.76 17.37 5.84
C ARG A 73 9.30 15.94 5.53
N VAL A 74 9.74 14.98 6.34
CA VAL A 74 9.23 13.61 6.33
C VAL A 74 8.48 13.36 7.63
N GLU A 75 7.22 13.00 7.50
CA GLU A 75 6.39 12.45 8.56
C GLU A 75 6.30 10.93 8.39
N TYR A 76 6.12 10.23 9.50
CA TYR A 76 5.95 8.78 9.40
C TYR A 76 5.00 8.20 10.44
N VAL A 77 4.37 7.09 10.09
CA VAL A 77 3.65 6.18 10.97
C VAL A 77 4.11 4.74 10.65
N VAL A 78 4.70 4.08 11.62
CA VAL A 78 5.26 2.73 11.45
C VAL A 78 4.75 1.85 12.58
N ALA A 79 4.00 0.79 12.25
CA ALA A 79 3.58 -0.16 13.28
C ALA A 79 4.79 -0.83 13.93
N MET A 80 4.63 -1.26 15.15
CA MET A 80 5.61 -2.09 15.84
C MET A 80 4.94 -3.20 16.65
N ALA A 81 5.69 -4.25 16.88
CA ALA A 81 5.22 -5.35 17.72
C ALA A 81 5.11 -4.90 19.19
N SER A 82 4.15 -5.48 19.90
CA SER A 82 4.03 -5.34 21.33
C SER A 82 5.28 -5.88 22.06
N ASN A 83 5.52 -5.35 23.24
CA ASN A 83 6.48 -5.84 24.20
C ASN A 83 6.04 -5.45 25.64
N ALA A 84 6.60 -6.13 26.65
CA ALA A 84 6.19 -5.95 28.03
C ALA A 84 6.27 -4.51 28.59
N VAL A 85 7.07 -3.62 27.98
CA VAL A 85 7.13 -2.20 28.38
C VAL A 85 5.96 -1.45 27.80
N LEU A 86 5.69 -1.61 26.50
CA LEU A 86 4.55 -0.98 25.82
C LEU A 86 3.22 -1.49 26.37
N ASP A 87 3.13 -2.79 26.70
CA ASP A 87 1.93 -3.36 27.30
C ASP A 87 1.63 -2.70 28.65
N ARG A 88 2.63 -2.47 29.50
CA ARG A 88 2.46 -1.72 30.76
C ARG A 88 2.02 -0.27 30.55
N HIS A 89 2.53 0.41 29.50
CA HIS A 89 2.08 1.77 29.17
C HIS A 89 0.65 1.83 28.64
N CYS A 90 0.16 0.73 28.10
CA CYS A 90 -1.18 0.60 27.54
C CYS A 90 -2.21 0.03 28.56
N GLU A 91 -1.76 -0.49 29.72
CA GLU A 91 -2.59 -1.29 30.63
C GLU A 91 -3.82 -0.53 31.14
N GLU A 92 -3.66 0.72 31.59
CA GLU A 92 -4.80 1.55 32.05
C GLU A 92 -5.87 1.69 30.96
N ALA A 93 -5.45 1.95 29.72
CA ALA A 93 -6.37 2.05 28.58
C ALA A 93 -7.00 0.70 28.24
N MET A 94 -6.26 -0.41 28.41
CA MET A 94 -6.80 -1.76 28.24
C MET A 94 -7.84 -2.11 29.30
N GLU A 95 -7.66 -1.70 30.56
CA GLU A 95 -8.66 -1.86 31.61
C GLU A 95 -9.96 -1.14 31.25
N ILE A 96 -9.87 0.10 30.78
CA ILE A 96 -11.04 0.87 30.32
C ILE A 96 -11.72 0.14 29.15
N ALA A 97 -10.98 -0.31 28.14
CA ALA A 97 -11.54 -1.01 26.99
C ALA A 97 -12.23 -2.34 27.40
N ARG A 98 -11.67 -3.09 28.37
CA ARG A 98 -12.30 -4.31 28.92
C ARG A 98 -13.62 -3.99 29.64
N LEU A 99 -13.65 -2.93 30.44
CA LEU A 99 -14.87 -2.49 31.14
C LEU A 99 -15.96 -2.09 30.14
N CYS A 100 -15.61 -1.27 29.15
CA CYS A 100 -16.55 -0.86 28.09
C CYS A 100 -17.08 -2.07 27.33
N SER A 101 -16.22 -2.97 26.86
CA SER A 101 -16.62 -4.18 26.14
C SER A 101 -17.52 -5.12 26.98
N GLY A 102 -17.27 -5.18 28.29
CA GLY A 102 -18.14 -5.92 29.23
C GLY A 102 -19.52 -5.30 29.40
N LEU A 103 -19.66 -3.96 29.22
CA LEU A 103 -20.94 -3.26 29.30
C LEU A 103 -21.73 -3.29 28.00
N THR A 104 -21.05 -3.13 26.86
CA THR A 104 -21.67 -3.04 25.53
C THR A 104 -21.86 -4.40 24.85
N ASP A 105 -21.11 -5.41 25.29
CA ASP A 105 -20.97 -6.71 24.63
C ASP A 105 -20.44 -6.62 23.19
N GLU A 106 -19.71 -5.53 22.88
CA GLU A 106 -19.14 -5.25 21.57
C GLU A 106 -17.61 -5.11 21.62
N THR A 107 -16.98 -5.01 20.46
CA THR A 107 -15.55 -4.66 20.35
C THR A 107 -15.36 -3.20 20.73
N GLU A 108 -14.56 -2.94 21.75
CA GLU A 108 -14.29 -1.60 22.26
C GLU A 108 -12.80 -1.26 22.24
N HIS A 109 -12.49 0.03 22.18
CA HIS A 109 -11.11 0.47 22.12
C HIS A 109 -10.90 1.88 22.69
N VAL A 110 -9.68 2.10 23.18
CA VAL A 110 -9.22 3.38 23.70
C VAL A 110 -7.89 3.74 23.02
N TYR A 111 -7.74 5.00 22.63
CA TYR A 111 -6.50 5.52 22.05
C TYR A 111 -5.69 6.30 23.07
N GLY A 112 -4.37 6.17 22.98
CA GLY A 112 -3.46 6.96 23.79
C GLY A 112 -2.08 7.06 23.16
N GLU A 113 -1.20 7.77 23.83
CA GLU A 113 0.19 7.94 23.42
C GLU A 113 1.15 7.81 24.60
N THR A 114 2.37 7.41 24.31
CA THR A 114 3.45 7.33 25.27
C THR A 114 4.79 7.69 24.65
N ARG A 115 5.78 8.00 25.48
CA ARG A 115 7.17 8.13 25.04
C ARG A 115 7.87 6.79 25.32
N TYR A 116 8.56 6.28 24.30
CA TYR A 116 9.21 4.98 24.38
C TYR A 116 10.56 4.99 23.67
N ALA A 117 11.52 4.30 24.26
CA ALA A 117 12.80 3.97 23.64
C ALA A 117 13.13 2.49 23.86
N ALA A 118 13.27 1.73 22.80
CA ALA A 118 13.88 0.40 22.87
C ALA A 118 15.37 0.52 23.20
N LYS A 119 15.98 -0.51 23.80
CA LYS A 119 17.42 -0.53 24.13
C LYS A 119 18.34 -0.23 22.92
N SER A 120 17.89 -0.56 21.72
CA SER A 120 18.62 -0.33 20.48
C SER A 120 18.38 1.04 19.85
N TRP A 121 17.51 1.88 20.42
CA TRP A 121 17.19 3.20 19.88
C TRP A 121 18.10 4.27 20.50
N LYS A 122 18.50 5.23 19.70
CA LYS A 122 19.32 6.38 20.16
C LYS A 122 18.55 7.42 20.91
N ARG A 123 17.22 7.46 20.77
CA ARG A 123 16.33 8.45 21.37
C ARG A 123 14.94 7.88 21.59
N GLU A 124 14.20 8.53 22.46
CA GLU A 124 12.77 8.29 22.62
C GLU A 124 11.98 8.81 21.42
N ARG A 125 10.88 8.07 21.11
CA ARG A 125 9.90 8.47 20.09
C ARG A 125 8.50 8.39 20.65
N CYS A 126 7.59 9.16 20.04
CA CYS A 126 6.18 9.03 20.32
C CYS A 126 5.69 7.68 19.78
N VAL A 127 5.00 6.95 20.62
CA VAL A 127 4.29 5.71 20.28
C VAL A 127 2.83 5.94 20.62
N ILE A 128 1.99 5.93 19.61
CA ILE A 128 0.54 5.90 19.80
C ILE A 128 0.11 4.43 19.95
N PHE A 129 -0.92 4.20 20.73
CA PHE A 129 -1.49 2.88 20.91
C PHE A 129 -3.01 2.88 20.74
N LYS A 130 -3.53 1.76 20.29
CA LYS A 130 -4.95 1.38 20.32
C LYS A 130 -5.06 0.22 21.29
N ALA A 131 -5.61 0.46 22.48
CA ALA A 131 -6.02 -0.55 23.43
C ALA A 131 -7.36 -1.09 22.95
N GLU A 132 -7.41 -2.27 22.40
CA GLU A 132 -8.61 -2.86 21.81
C GLU A 132 -8.95 -4.18 22.46
N VAL A 133 -10.22 -4.39 22.82
CA VAL A 133 -10.77 -5.68 23.19
C VAL A 133 -11.67 -6.13 22.05
N VAL A 134 -11.26 -7.20 21.38
CA VAL A 134 -12.02 -7.77 20.26
C VAL A 134 -13.03 -8.77 20.79
N LYS A 135 -14.30 -8.51 20.52
CA LYS A 135 -15.42 -9.43 20.75
C LYS A 135 -15.87 -10.00 19.40
N ALA A 136 -15.87 -11.29 19.26
CA ALA A 136 -16.39 -11.99 18.09
C ALA A 136 -17.45 -13.00 18.52
N ASP A 137 -18.47 -13.18 17.70
CA ASP A 137 -19.60 -14.07 17.97
C ASP A 137 -19.12 -15.47 18.40
N GLY A 138 -19.60 -15.91 19.56
CA GLY A 138 -19.30 -17.23 20.12
C GLY A 138 -17.84 -17.42 20.62
N LYS A 139 -17.07 -16.32 20.78
CA LYS A 139 -15.71 -16.38 21.33
C LYS A 139 -15.56 -15.50 22.57
N GLU A 140 -14.66 -15.90 23.44
CA GLU A 140 -14.26 -15.06 24.57
C GLU A 140 -13.60 -13.77 24.08
N PRO A 141 -13.85 -12.62 24.75
CA PRO A 141 -13.20 -11.36 24.47
C PRO A 141 -11.67 -11.52 24.53
N ARG A 142 -10.96 -10.86 23.59
CA ARG A 142 -9.51 -10.96 23.52
C ARG A 142 -8.87 -9.59 23.41
N ASP A 143 -7.87 -9.34 24.26
CA ASP A 143 -7.01 -8.16 24.17
C ASP A 143 -6.23 -8.14 22.85
N ASN A 144 -6.18 -6.99 22.21
CA ASN A 144 -5.52 -6.78 20.94
C ASN A 144 -4.85 -5.40 20.86
N PRO A 145 -3.90 -5.09 21.76
CA PRO A 145 -3.21 -3.81 21.73
C PRO A 145 -2.39 -3.65 20.45
N ARG A 146 -2.40 -2.46 19.88
CA ARG A 146 -1.67 -2.10 18.67
C ARG A 146 -0.83 -0.86 18.91
N PHE A 147 0.39 -0.84 18.38
CA PHE A 147 1.36 0.22 18.60
C PHE A 147 1.89 0.75 17.28
N VAL A 148 2.02 2.09 17.19
CA VAL A 148 2.53 2.78 16.00
C VAL A 148 3.50 3.87 16.45
N VAL A 149 4.71 3.83 15.93
CA VAL A 149 5.75 4.86 16.16
C VAL A 149 5.54 6.00 15.17
N THR A 150 5.62 7.25 15.63
CA THR A 150 5.41 8.42 14.79
C THR A 150 6.25 9.61 15.24
N ASN A 151 6.53 10.55 14.32
CA ASN A 151 7.06 11.88 14.59
C ASN A 151 5.97 12.98 14.40
N MET A 152 4.76 12.58 14.07
CA MET A 152 3.61 13.49 13.92
C MET A 152 3.07 13.89 15.29
N LYS A 153 2.35 15.04 15.34
CA LYS A 153 1.88 15.66 16.59
C LYS A 153 0.36 15.69 16.75
N GLN A 154 -0.37 15.14 15.78
CA GLN A 154 -1.84 15.06 15.82
C GLN A 154 -2.30 14.03 16.86
N GLY A 155 -3.58 14.07 17.24
CA GLY A 155 -4.15 13.15 18.24
C GLY A 155 -4.04 11.68 17.84
N ALA A 156 -3.83 10.81 18.82
CA ALA A 156 -3.56 9.38 18.64
C ALA A 156 -4.64 8.66 17.83
N GLN A 157 -5.92 8.94 18.07
CA GLN A 157 -7.03 8.35 17.33
C GLN A 157 -6.96 8.72 15.85
N TRP A 158 -6.83 10.00 15.52
CA TRP A 158 -6.73 10.45 14.14
C TRP A 158 -5.52 9.85 13.41
N LEU A 159 -4.37 9.83 14.07
CA LEU A 159 -3.15 9.23 13.51
C LEU A 159 -3.33 7.73 13.23
N TYR A 160 -4.03 7.03 14.10
CA TYR A 160 -4.26 5.60 13.91
C TYR A 160 -5.31 5.35 12.81
N GLU A 161 -6.48 5.97 12.90
CA GLU A 161 -7.62 5.71 12.00
C GLU A 161 -7.41 6.33 10.62
N GLU A 162 -7.09 7.64 10.56
CA GLU A 162 -7.04 8.38 9.30
C GLU A 162 -5.67 8.32 8.62
N VAL A 163 -4.60 8.05 9.36
CA VAL A 163 -3.26 7.97 8.75
C VAL A 163 -2.80 6.54 8.63
N TYR A 164 -2.79 5.77 9.72
CA TYR A 164 -2.25 4.42 9.68
C TYR A 164 -3.22 3.43 9.00
N CYS A 165 -4.51 3.43 9.34
CA CYS A 165 -5.50 2.47 8.82
C CYS A 165 -5.82 2.64 7.33
N GLN A 166 -5.62 3.81 6.73
CA GLN A 166 -5.73 3.98 5.27
C GLN A 166 -4.74 3.09 4.47
N ARG A 167 -3.91 2.33 5.17
CA ARG A 167 -3.09 1.27 4.59
C ARG A 167 -3.92 0.16 3.93
N GLY A 168 -5.17 -0.03 4.28
CA GLY A 168 -6.06 -1.02 3.68
C GLY A 168 -6.15 -0.93 2.15
N ASP A 169 -6.04 0.27 1.60
CA ASP A 169 -6.02 0.48 0.15
C ASP A 169 -4.80 -0.13 -0.53
N VAL A 170 -3.63 -0.08 0.11
CA VAL A 170 -2.40 -0.72 -0.40
C VAL A 170 -2.57 -2.25 -0.47
N GLU A 171 -3.29 -2.85 0.45
CA GLU A 171 -3.56 -4.29 0.42
C GLU A 171 -4.38 -4.70 -0.81
N ASN A 172 -5.33 -3.85 -1.23
CA ASN A 172 -6.08 -4.06 -2.46
C ASN A 172 -5.17 -3.96 -3.70
N ARG A 173 -4.23 -2.99 -3.72
CA ARG A 173 -3.22 -2.89 -4.80
C ARG A 173 -2.29 -4.10 -4.83
N ILE A 174 -1.90 -4.63 -3.68
CA ILE A 174 -1.10 -5.86 -3.57
C ILE A 174 -1.90 -7.06 -4.11
N LYS A 175 -3.20 -7.17 -3.82
CA LYS A 175 -4.07 -8.23 -4.38
C LYS A 175 -4.16 -8.13 -5.90
N GLU A 176 -4.29 -6.93 -6.46
CA GLU A 176 -4.27 -6.72 -7.92
C GLU A 176 -2.94 -7.16 -8.56
N LEU A 177 -1.80 -6.85 -7.95
CA LEU A 177 -0.48 -7.30 -8.40
C LEU A 177 -0.33 -8.82 -8.32
N LYS A 178 -0.85 -9.46 -7.28
CA LYS A 178 -0.88 -10.92 -7.16
C LYS A 178 -1.71 -11.57 -8.27
N ALA A 179 -2.81 -10.93 -8.70
CA ALA A 179 -3.59 -11.39 -9.84
C ALA A 179 -2.82 -11.30 -11.19
N LEU A 180 -1.70 -10.57 -11.22
CA LEU A 180 -0.73 -10.53 -12.33
C LEU A 180 0.50 -11.42 -12.07
N ASP A 181 0.40 -12.38 -11.16
CA ASP A 181 1.47 -13.34 -10.83
C ASP A 181 2.78 -12.68 -10.31
N VAL A 182 2.72 -11.51 -9.65
CA VAL A 182 3.90 -10.82 -9.13
C VAL A 182 4.65 -11.63 -8.06
N ASP A 183 3.95 -12.50 -7.35
CA ASP A 183 4.50 -13.37 -6.30
C ASP A 183 4.95 -14.75 -6.82
N ARG A 184 4.75 -15.04 -8.11
CA ARG A 184 5.16 -16.29 -8.73
C ARG A 184 6.66 -16.27 -9.06
N THR A 185 7.47 -16.78 -8.13
CA THR A 185 8.93 -16.87 -8.25
C THR A 185 9.36 -18.30 -8.60
N SER A 186 9.07 -18.76 -9.84
CA SER A 186 9.30 -20.13 -10.29
C SER A 186 10.64 -20.37 -11.00
N CYS A 187 11.45 -19.32 -11.18
CA CYS A 187 12.78 -19.45 -11.78
C CYS A 187 13.83 -19.84 -10.72
N THR A 188 14.84 -20.61 -11.11
CA THR A 188 15.96 -20.98 -10.24
C THR A 188 16.89 -19.80 -9.92
N SER A 189 16.99 -18.84 -10.83
CA SER A 189 17.81 -17.64 -10.65
C SER A 189 17.03 -16.53 -9.95
N PHE A 190 17.65 -15.90 -8.92
CA PHE A 190 17.12 -14.73 -8.23
C PHE A 190 16.84 -13.58 -9.22
N TRP A 191 17.77 -13.28 -10.12
CA TRP A 191 17.66 -12.18 -11.08
C TRP A 191 16.56 -12.42 -12.12
N ALA A 192 16.36 -13.68 -12.55
CA ALA A 192 15.23 -14.02 -13.41
C ALA A 192 13.88 -13.80 -12.71
N ASN A 193 13.77 -14.16 -11.44
CA ASN A 193 12.58 -13.86 -10.64
C ASN A 193 12.40 -12.35 -10.42
N GLN A 194 13.47 -11.59 -10.19
CA GLN A 194 13.39 -10.12 -10.09
C GLN A 194 12.89 -9.50 -11.41
N LEU A 195 13.37 -9.99 -12.55
CA LEU A 195 12.85 -9.56 -13.86
C LEU A 195 11.35 -9.84 -14.01
N ARG A 196 10.88 -11.04 -13.63
CA ARG A 196 9.44 -11.36 -13.62
C ARG A 196 8.63 -10.39 -12.76
N VAL A 197 9.10 -10.09 -11.55
CA VAL A 197 8.48 -9.10 -10.66
C VAL A 197 8.39 -7.74 -11.36
N LEU A 198 9.44 -7.30 -12.05
CA LEU A 198 9.46 -6.03 -12.78
C LEU A 198 8.49 -6.06 -13.98
N MET A 199 8.39 -7.18 -14.71
CA MET A 199 7.44 -7.32 -15.81
C MET A 199 5.98 -7.28 -15.32
N ALA A 200 5.66 -7.94 -14.20
CA ALA A 200 4.35 -7.86 -13.58
C ALA A 200 4.04 -6.44 -13.08
N ALA A 201 5.02 -5.75 -12.50
CA ALA A 201 4.90 -4.36 -12.08
C ALA A 201 4.65 -3.42 -13.27
N ALA A 202 5.36 -3.59 -14.38
CA ALA A 202 5.15 -2.81 -15.60
C ALA A 202 3.74 -3.05 -16.18
N ALA A 203 3.30 -4.32 -16.25
CA ALA A 203 1.94 -4.65 -16.67
C ALA A 203 0.88 -4.01 -15.77
N TYR A 204 1.11 -3.98 -14.44
CA TYR A 204 0.23 -3.31 -13.50
C TYR A 204 0.14 -1.80 -13.77
N VAL A 205 1.26 -1.13 -14.00
CA VAL A 205 1.29 0.31 -14.30
C VAL A 205 0.53 0.62 -15.59
N LEU A 206 0.69 -0.20 -16.64
CA LEU A 206 -0.06 -0.03 -17.89
C LEU A 206 -1.57 -0.25 -17.70
N LEU A 207 -1.96 -1.25 -16.90
CA LEU A 207 -3.37 -1.47 -16.57
C LEU A 207 -3.95 -0.38 -15.69
N GLN A 208 -3.15 0.21 -14.80
CA GLN A 208 -3.56 1.38 -14.02
C GLN A 208 -3.77 2.60 -14.93
N GLU A 209 -2.90 2.83 -15.91
CA GLU A 209 -3.06 3.89 -16.91
C GLU A 209 -4.37 3.71 -17.70
N ILE A 210 -4.68 2.48 -18.13
CA ILE A 210 -5.96 2.15 -18.77
C ILE A 210 -7.13 2.52 -17.85
N ARG A 211 -7.06 2.20 -16.56
CA ARG A 211 -8.11 2.51 -15.58
C ARG A 211 -8.31 4.00 -15.38
N LEU A 212 -7.22 4.77 -15.27
CA LEU A 212 -7.29 6.23 -15.14
C LEU A 212 -7.99 6.87 -16.34
N ASN A 213 -7.77 6.33 -17.55
CA ASN A 213 -8.43 6.78 -18.78
C ASN A 213 -9.83 6.18 -19.00
N ALA A 214 -10.32 5.32 -18.09
CA ALA A 214 -11.64 4.71 -18.13
C ALA A 214 -12.73 5.49 -17.36
N ALA A 215 -12.43 6.68 -16.83
CA ALA A 215 -13.30 7.42 -15.91
C ALA A 215 -14.76 7.63 -16.41
N LEU A 216 -14.96 7.78 -17.72
CA LEU A 216 -16.27 7.96 -18.35
C LEU A 216 -16.84 6.67 -18.96
N THR A 217 -16.43 5.51 -18.47
CA THR A 217 -16.87 4.20 -18.94
C THR A 217 -17.43 3.35 -17.81
N SER A 218 -18.06 2.23 -18.15
CA SER A 218 -18.52 1.24 -17.16
C SER A 218 -17.36 0.58 -16.39
N LEU A 219 -16.11 0.80 -16.83
CA LEU A 219 -14.90 0.21 -16.28
C LEU A 219 -14.10 1.17 -15.36
N ALA A 220 -14.63 2.34 -15.04
CA ALA A 220 -13.95 3.37 -14.23
C ALA A 220 -13.43 2.87 -12.87
N ARG A 221 -14.14 1.93 -12.24
CA ARG A 221 -13.75 1.32 -10.96
C ARG A 221 -13.31 -0.14 -11.10
N ALA A 222 -13.06 -0.59 -12.33
CA ALA A 222 -12.73 -1.99 -12.59
C ALA A 222 -11.36 -2.35 -12.02
N GLN A 223 -11.27 -3.53 -11.45
CA GLN A 223 -10.01 -4.09 -10.98
C GLN A 223 -9.18 -4.61 -12.15
N VAL A 224 -7.89 -4.76 -11.95
CA VAL A 224 -6.92 -5.14 -12.99
C VAL A 224 -7.32 -6.40 -13.76
N TRP A 225 -7.82 -7.45 -13.09
CA TRP A 225 -8.27 -8.66 -13.78
C TRP A 225 -9.51 -8.43 -14.65
N THR A 226 -10.43 -7.55 -14.22
CA THR A 226 -11.61 -7.20 -15.01
C THR A 226 -11.22 -6.42 -16.27
N LEU A 227 -10.29 -5.47 -16.16
CA LEU A 227 -9.73 -4.77 -17.31
C LEU A 227 -9.05 -5.73 -18.28
N ARG A 228 -8.22 -6.63 -17.75
CA ARG A 228 -7.55 -7.65 -18.56
C ARG A 228 -8.56 -8.56 -19.31
N ASP A 229 -9.56 -9.05 -18.61
CA ASP A 229 -10.52 -10.01 -19.20
C ASP A 229 -11.48 -9.33 -20.17
N ARG A 230 -11.87 -8.09 -19.92
CA ARG A 230 -12.84 -7.36 -20.76
C ARG A 230 -12.21 -6.57 -21.91
N LEU A 231 -10.96 -6.12 -21.78
CA LEU A 231 -10.34 -5.26 -22.78
C LEU A 231 -9.18 -5.92 -23.53
N LEU A 232 -8.46 -6.88 -22.90
CA LEU A 232 -7.25 -7.46 -23.50
C LEU A 232 -7.42 -8.90 -23.96
N LYS A 233 -8.24 -9.71 -23.28
CA LYS A 233 -8.52 -11.09 -23.66
C LYS A 233 -9.66 -11.16 -24.68
N LEU A 234 -9.47 -10.53 -25.83
CA LEU A 234 -10.44 -10.55 -26.90
C LEU A 234 -9.80 -11.08 -28.19
N GLY A 235 -10.56 -11.83 -28.97
CA GLY A 235 -10.14 -12.24 -30.31
C GLY A 235 -10.19 -11.05 -31.26
N GLY A 236 -9.14 -10.83 -32.00
CA GLY A 236 -9.09 -9.78 -33.00
C GLY A 236 -8.29 -10.21 -34.22
N ARG A 237 -8.61 -9.68 -35.39
CA ARG A 237 -7.82 -9.85 -36.60
C ARG A 237 -6.85 -8.67 -36.75
N VAL A 238 -5.57 -8.95 -36.75
CA VAL A 238 -4.53 -7.95 -36.97
C VAL A 238 -4.15 -7.94 -38.44
N ALA A 239 -4.30 -6.79 -39.10
CA ALA A 239 -3.80 -6.55 -40.45
C ALA A 239 -2.61 -5.58 -40.36
N SER A 240 -1.45 -6.02 -40.82
CA SER A 240 -0.22 -5.22 -40.85
C SER A 240 0.12 -4.80 -42.28
N SER A 241 0.47 -3.55 -42.47
CA SER A 241 1.04 -3.01 -43.71
C SER A 241 2.32 -2.24 -43.39
N VAL A 242 3.07 -1.84 -44.42
CA VAL A 242 4.30 -1.03 -44.24
C VAL A 242 4.06 0.28 -43.47
N ARG A 243 2.83 0.81 -43.49
CA ARG A 243 2.51 2.13 -42.91
C ARG A 243 1.67 2.07 -41.64
N ARG A 244 0.96 0.96 -41.35
CA ARG A 244 0.07 0.88 -40.21
C ARG A 244 -0.25 -0.57 -39.80
N ILE A 245 -0.59 -0.73 -38.54
CA ILE A 245 -1.18 -1.96 -37.98
C ILE A 245 -2.65 -1.62 -37.64
N VAL A 246 -3.57 -2.43 -38.16
CA VAL A 246 -5.01 -2.29 -37.89
C VAL A 246 -5.49 -3.52 -37.11
N VAL A 247 -6.15 -3.28 -35.99
CA VAL A 247 -6.78 -4.33 -35.18
C VAL A 247 -8.29 -4.29 -35.43
N HIS A 248 -8.81 -5.32 -36.05
CA HIS A 248 -10.25 -5.47 -36.26
C HIS A 248 -10.87 -6.21 -35.10
N LEU A 249 -11.74 -5.52 -34.34
CA LEU A 249 -12.51 -6.09 -33.25
C LEU A 249 -13.80 -6.74 -33.76
N PRO A 250 -14.30 -7.81 -33.09
CA PRO A 250 -15.59 -8.43 -33.44
C PRO A 250 -16.73 -7.39 -33.29
N GLN A 251 -17.71 -7.44 -34.19
CA GLN A 251 -18.89 -6.56 -34.08
C GLN A 251 -19.71 -6.84 -32.81
N SER A 252 -19.74 -8.12 -32.38
CA SER A 252 -20.42 -8.59 -31.17
C SER A 252 -19.67 -8.33 -29.87
N PHE A 253 -18.54 -7.59 -29.91
CA PHE A 253 -17.76 -7.30 -28.70
C PHE A 253 -18.54 -6.41 -27.72
N PRO A 254 -18.94 -6.92 -26.54
CA PRO A 254 -19.85 -6.20 -25.64
C PRO A 254 -19.29 -4.88 -25.12
N TRP A 255 -17.96 -4.79 -24.95
CA TRP A 255 -17.25 -3.63 -24.37
C TRP A 255 -16.66 -2.70 -25.45
N ARG A 256 -17.18 -2.77 -26.68
CA ARG A 256 -16.66 -2.00 -27.84
C ARG A 256 -16.66 -0.51 -27.58
N SER A 257 -17.74 0.03 -27.05
CA SER A 257 -17.86 1.47 -26.75
C SER A 257 -16.85 1.92 -25.69
N ASP A 258 -16.70 1.16 -24.64
CA ASP A 258 -15.73 1.44 -23.56
C ASP A 258 -14.30 1.34 -24.07
N PHE A 259 -13.99 0.28 -24.84
CA PHE A 259 -12.68 0.12 -25.49
C PHE A 259 -12.34 1.32 -26.38
N GLN A 260 -13.26 1.76 -27.24
CA GLN A 260 -13.04 2.90 -28.14
C GLN A 260 -12.81 4.21 -27.37
N ARG A 261 -13.58 4.46 -26.31
CA ARG A 261 -13.42 5.64 -25.45
C ARG A 261 -12.06 5.66 -24.76
N ILE A 262 -11.67 4.53 -24.16
CA ILE A 262 -10.38 4.39 -23.48
C ILE A 262 -9.23 4.54 -24.48
N ALA A 263 -9.33 3.88 -25.64
CA ALA A 263 -8.31 3.98 -26.69
C ALA A 263 -8.15 5.41 -27.20
N ALA A 264 -9.25 6.14 -27.40
CA ALA A 264 -9.22 7.55 -27.80
C ALA A 264 -8.58 8.43 -26.71
N ALA A 265 -8.92 8.21 -25.42
CA ALA A 265 -8.32 8.92 -24.29
C ALA A 265 -6.80 8.65 -24.18
N LEU A 266 -6.35 7.47 -24.57
CA LEU A 266 -4.92 7.09 -24.64
C LEU A 266 -4.23 7.57 -25.94
N GLY A 267 -4.93 8.33 -26.80
CA GLY A 267 -4.38 8.93 -28.00
C GLY A 267 -4.49 8.05 -29.25
N ALA A 268 -5.24 6.94 -29.23
CA ALA A 268 -5.49 6.16 -30.45
C ALA A 268 -6.44 6.91 -31.39
N THR A 269 -6.05 7.03 -32.65
CA THR A 269 -6.92 7.58 -33.71
C THR A 269 -7.81 6.47 -34.26
N ALA A 270 -9.12 6.75 -34.39
CA ALA A 270 -10.00 5.89 -35.16
C ALA A 270 -9.51 5.82 -36.59
N GLY A 271 -9.22 4.63 -37.09
CA GLY A 271 -8.83 4.40 -38.48
C GLY A 271 -10.03 4.23 -39.38
#